data_db9bd6bdcf79a9063fa3df275bc6a48c
#
_entry.id   db9bd6bdcf79a9063fa3df275bc6a48c
#
_cell.length_a   1.000
_cell.length_b   1.000
_cell.length_c   1.000
_cell.angle_alpha   90.00
_cell.angle_beta   90.00
_cell.angle_gamma   90.00
#
_symmetry.space_group_name_H-M   'P 1'
#
loop_
_entity.id
_entity.type
_entity.pdbx_description
1 polymer ?
#
loop_
_entity_poly.entity_id
_entity_poly.type
_entity_poly.pdbx_seq_one_letter_code
_entity_poly.pdbx_strand_id
1 'polypeptide(L)'
;MDAFNLKWLSACRDHMKDNATIWISGTHHNIFSVQQQLLKLGFKILNVITWAKTNPPPNISCRYFTYSTEFIIWARKSPKVAHYYNYELMKQLNGDKQMTDVWQMPAIGRWEKSCGKHPTQKPLGVLARLIQASTQPGAWILDPFNGSATTGIAANLLGRRYLGLEIEEEFLSMSKARREEIENIKIRGDYLERLAKAKIILPPNNFFVADEIVNDYNVPWF
;
A
#
# COMPACT_ATOMS: atom_id res chain seq x y z
N MET A 1 0.61 23.42 4.00
CA MET A 1 0.83 22.06 3.45
C MET A 1 2.29 21.66 3.56
N ASP A 2 3.24 22.42 3.05
CA ASP A 2 4.67 22.08 3.05
C ASP A 2 5.26 21.82 4.44
N ALA A 3 4.98 22.68 5.42
CA ALA A 3 5.45 22.51 6.79
C ALA A 3 4.91 21.23 7.44
N PHE A 4 3.65 20.89 7.18
CA PHE A 4 3.05 19.64 7.65
C PHE A 4 3.74 18.44 6.99
N ASN A 5 3.89 18.45 5.66
CA ASN A 5 4.55 17.36 4.93
C ASN A 5 6.01 17.19 5.40
N LEU A 6 6.74 18.26 5.60
CA LEU A 6 8.11 18.21 6.13
C LEU A 6 8.16 17.56 7.51
N LYS A 7 7.26 17.94 8.41
CA LYS A 7 7.24 17.46 9.80
C LYS A 7 7.02 15.94 9.88
N TRP A 8 5.96 15.42 9.26
CA TRP A 8 5.67 14.00 9.36
C TRP A 8 6.66 13.14 8.57
N LEU A 9 7.16 13.63 7.42
CA LEU A 9 8.20 12.92 6.66
C LEU A 9 9.52 12.83 7.43
N SER A 10 9.91 13.90 8.15
CA SER A 10 11.07 13.87 9.03
C SER A 10 10.90 12.81 10.12
N ALA A 11 9.75 12.80 10.81
CA ALA A 11 9.46 11.82 11.84
C ALA A 11 9.50 10.38 11.31
N CYS A 12 8.93 10.12 10.13
CA CYS A 12 9.03 8.80 9.49
C CYS A 12 10.48 8.45 9.19
N ARG A 13 11.26 9.39 8.62
CA ARG A 13 12.66 9.16 8.25
C ARG A 13 13.52 8.72 9.44
N ASP A 14 13.29 9.29 10.61
CA ASP A 14 14.05 8.99 11.83
C ASP A 14 13.83 7.54 12.30
N HIS A 15 12.67 6.96 12.01
CA HIS A 15 12.32 5.58 12.35
C HIS A 15 12.57 4.56 11.23
N MET A 16 12.98 5.00 10.05
CA MET A 16 13.31 4.13 8.93
C MET A 16 14.73 3.55 9.04
N LYS A 17 14.90 2.28 8.69
CA LYS A 17 16.24 1.69 8.43
C LYS A 17 16.88 2.36 7.23
N ASP A 18 18.22 2.31 7.11
CA ASP A 18 18.92 2.98 6.01
C ASP A 18 18.60 2.39 4.63
N ASN A 19 18.28 1.11 4.56
CA ASN A 19 17.85 0.42 3.35
C ASN A 19 16.31 0.46 3.13
N ALA A 20 15.58 1.15 3.99
CA ALA A 20 14.12 1.22 3.88
C ALA A 20 13.67 2.15 2.75
N THR A 21 12.46 1.89 2.28
CA THR A 21 11.75 2.71 1.30
C THR A 21 10.45 3.23 1.87
N ILE A 22 9.94 4.30 1.27
CA ILE A 22 8.64 4.89 1.60
C ILE A 22 7.79 4.99 0.33
N TRP A 23 6.50 4.72 0.47
CA TRP A 23 5.50 4.89 -0.57
C TRP A 23 4.46 5.90 -0.11
N ILE A 24 4.18 6.90 -0.93
CA ILE A 24 3.23 7.96 -0.60
C ILE A 24 2.27 8.15 -1.77
N SER A 25 1.00 7.89 -1.54
CA SER A 25 -0.05 8.13 -2.53
C SER A 25 -0.66 9.51 -2.34
N GLY A 26 -1.02 10.14 -3.45
CA GLY A 26 -1.68 11.44 -3.41
C GLY A 26 -2.23 11.84 -4.77
N THR A 27 -3.06 12.89 -4.75
CA THR A 27 -3.54 13.55 -5.95
C THR A 27 -2.60 14.70 -6.32
N HIS A 28 -2.83 15.33 -7.49
CA HIS A 28 -2.09 16.51 -7.93
C HIS A 28 -2.12 17.67 -6.92
N HIS A 29 -3.09 17.72 -6.00
CA HIS A 29 -3.18 18.77 -5.00
C HIS A 29 -2.07 18.72 -3.93
N ASN A 30 -1.49 17.55 -3.66
CA ASN A 30 -0.51 17.37 -2.58
C ASN A 30 0.80 16.72 -3.02
N ILE A 31 0.77 15.86 -4.03
CA ILE A 31 1.91 14.97 -4.34
C ILE A 31 3.19 15.74 -4.68
N PHE A 32 3.09 16.90 -5.32
CA PHE A 32 4.25 17.73 -5.66
C PHE A 32 4.89 18.37 -4.43
N SER A 33 4.08 18.81 -3.45
CA SER A 33 4.58 19.27 -2.16
C SER A 33 5.32 18.16 -1.42
N VAL A 34 4.74 16.95 -1.37
CA VAL A 34 5.37 15.76 -0.78
C VAL A 34 6.73 15.47 -1.43
N GLN A 35 6.79 15.47 -2.77
CA GLN A 35 8.04 15.22 -3.49
C GLN A 35 9.13 16.24 -3.12
N GLN A 36 8.78 17.52 -3.06
CA GLN A 36 9.73 18.56 -2.68
C GLN A 36 10.29 18.36 -1.26
N GLN A 37 9.43 17.98 -0.30
CA GLN A 37 9.87 17.73 1.07
C GLN A 37 10.73 16.45 1.18
N LEU A 38 10.42 15.39 0.43
CA LEU A 38 11.28 14.19 0.34
C LEU A 38 12.69 14.56 -0.12
N LEU A 39 12.80 15.38 -1.18
CA LEU A 39 14.10 15.83 -1.69
C LEU A 39 14.86 16.69 -0.67
N LYS A 40 14.19 17.61 0.03
CA LYS A 40 14.80 18.41 1.10
C LYS A 40 15.33 17.54 2.25
N LEU A 41 14.64 16.45 2.57
CA LEU A 41 15.05 15.50 3.60
C LEU A 41 16.13 14.50 3.10
N GLY A 42 16.61 14.61 1.86
CA GLY A 42 17.66 13.76 1.32
C GLY A 42 17.20 12.36 0.89
N PHE A 43 15.90 12.14 0.70
CA PHE A 43 15.44 10.91 0.07
C PHE A 43 15.82 10.89 -1.42
N LYS A 44 16.06 9.68 -1.94
CA LYS A 44 16.19 9.47 -3.38
C LYS A 44 14.86 8.95 -3.94
N ILE A 45 14.22 9.74 -4.79
CA ILE A 45 13.04 9.29 -5.55
C ILE A 45 13.48 8.17 -6.51
N LEU A 46 12.75 7.07 -6.49
CA LEU A 46 12.95 5.91 -7.36
C LEU A 46 11.99 5.95 -8.55
N ASN A 47 10.69 6.07 -8.27
CA ASN A 47 9.65 6.18 -9.27
C ASN A 47 8.53 7.14 -8.80
N VAL A 48 7.81 7.69 -9.76
CA VAL A 48 6.48 8.27 -9.57
C VAL A 48 5.51 7.43 -10.40
N ILE A 49 4.77 6.56 -9.70
CA ILE A 49 3.80 5.67 -10.34
C ILE A 49 2.55 6.47 -10.66
N THR A 50 2.04 6.34 -11.87
CA THR A 50 0.71 6.81 -12.27
C THR A 50 -0.27 5.65 -12.14
N TRP A 51 -1.12 5.68 -11.09
CA TRP A 51 -2.23 4.76 -11.00
C TRP A 51 -3.40 5.29 -11.82
N ALA A 52 -3.62 4.69 -12.99
CA ALA A 52 -4.74 4.97 -13.88
C ALA A 52 -5.95 4.10 -13.48
N LYS A 53 -7.00 4.75 -12.96
CA LYS A 53 -8.24 4.09 -12.56
C LYS A 53 -9.02 3.61 -13.79
N THR A 54 -9.35 2.32 -13.84
CA THR A 54 -10.15 1.77 -14.94
C THR A 54 -11.63 2.15 -14.85
N ASN A 55 -12.09 2.63 -13.69
CA ASN A 55 -13.47 3.05 -13.40
C ASN A 55 -13.50 4.37 -12.62
N PRO A 56 -12.96 5.48 -13.18
CA PRO A 56 -12.96 6.76 -12.48
C PRO A 56 -14.39 7.32 -12.36
N PRO A 57 -14.69 8.08 -11.30
CA PRO A 57 -15.97 8.77 -11.18
C PRO A 57 -16.09 9.84 -12.28
N PRO A 58 -17.30 10.07 -12.83
CA PRO A 58 -17.50 11.07 -13.87
C PRO A 58 -17.26 12.49 -13.33
N ASN A 59 -16.82 13.39 -14.22
CA ASN A 59 -16.78 14.81 -13.92
C ASN A 59 -18.15 15.44 -14.15
N ILE A 60 -18.89 15.70 -13.07
CA ILE A 60 -20.26 16.24 -13.13
C ILE A 60 -20.28 17.65 -13.72
N SER A 61 -19.22 18.45 -13.53
CA SER A 61 -19.18 19.84 -14.02
C SER A 61 -18.99 19.94 -15.54
N CYS A 62 -18.46 18.91 -16.18
CA CYS A 62 -18.13 18.86 -17.63
C CYS A 62 -17.24 20.02 -18.11
N ARG A 63 -16.46 20.67 -17.22
CA ARG A 63 -15.63 21.84 -17.55
C ARG A 63 -14.13 21.53 -17.65
N TYR A 64 -13.72 20.31 -17.29
CA TYR A 64 -12.34 19.82 -17.37
C TYR A 64 -12.34 18.30 -17.53
N PHE A 65 -11.18 17.72 -17.78
CA PHE A 65 -11.04 16.28 -17.94
C PHE A 65 -11.37 15.55 -16.62
N THR A 66 -11.95 14.36 -16.72
CA THR A 66 -12.18 13.49 -15.55
C THR A 66 -10.86 13.12 -14.89
N TYR A 67 -10.79 13.29 -13.57
CA TYR A 67 -9.63 12.85 -12.79
C TYR A 67 -9.59 11.33 -12.70
N SER A 68 -8.88 10.71 -13.63
CA SER A 68 -8.74 9.26 -13.73
C SER A 68 -7.45 8.71 -13.11
N THR A 69 -6.58 9.58 -12.60
CA THR A 69 -5.27 9.17 -12.08
C THR A 69 -5.05 9.62 -10.65
N GLU A 70 -4.29 8.82 -9.91
CA GLU A 70 -3.59 9.22 -8.68
C GLU A 70 -2.10 8.91 -8.84
N PHE A 71 -1.26 9.58 -8.07
CA PHE A 71 0.18 9.39 -8.09
C PHE A 71 0.66 8.66 -6.84
N ILE A 72 1.69 7.84 -6.99
CA ILE A 72 2.34 7.15 -5.88
C ILE A 72 3.84 7.36 -6.01
N ILE A 73 4.43 8.10 -5.09
CA ILE A 73 5.88 8.29 -5.04
C ILE A 73 6.51 7.11 -4.32
N TRP A 74 7.52 6.52 -4.93
CA TRP A 74 8.43 5.58 -4.31
C TRP A 74 9.79 6.22 -4.09
N ALA A 75 10.24 6.25 -2.83
CA ALA A 75 11.53 6.82 -2.49
C ALA A 75 12.28 5.92 -1.50
N ARG A 76 13.62 5.98 -1.54
CA ARG A 76 14.47 5.33 -0.54
C ARG A 76 15.12 6.36 0.40
N LYS A 77 15.31 5.96 1.67
CA LYS A 77 15.88 6.82 2.70
C LYS A 77 17.29 7.28 2.37
N SER A 78 18.17 6.34 2.03
CA SER A 78 19.58 6.65 1.74
C SER A 78 19.88 6.50 0.25
N PRO A 79 20.48 7.51 -0.40
CA PRO A 79 20.94 7.38 -1.77
C PRO A 79 22.14 6.42 -1.92
N LYS A 80 22.83 6.09 -0.81
CA LYS A 80 24.06 5.26 -0.79
C LYS A 80 23.79 3.79 -0.48
N VAL A 81 22.67 3.47 0.21
CA VAL A 81 22.35 2.10 0.64
C VAL A 81 21.32 1.50 -0.30
N ALA A 82 21.60 0.30 -0.82
CA ALA A 82 20.67 -0.42 -1.68
C ALA A 82 19.38 -0.79 -0.91
N HIS A 83 18.24 -0.59 -1.54
CA HIS A 83 16.94 -1.03 -1.04
C HIS A 83 16.59 -2.39 -1.66
N TYR A 84 15.62 -3.07 -1.07
CA TYR A 84 15.05 -4.30 -1.63
C TYR A 84 14.04 -3.95 -2.74
N TYR A 85 14.14 -4.65 -3.87
CA TYR A 85 13.16 -4.67 -4.94
C TYR A 85 12.99 -6.09 -5.48
N ASN A 86 11.76 -6.59 -5.45
CA ASN A 86 11.44 -7.94 -5.94
C ASN A 86 11.20 -7.91 -7.46
N TYR A 87 12.29 -7.72 -8.20
CA TYR A 87 12.25 -7.59 -9.66
C TYR A 87 11.61 -8.80 -10.34
N GLU A 88 12.00 -10.01 -9.96
CA GLU A 88 11.53 -11.24 -10.61
C GLU A 88 10.03 -11.44 -10.40
N LEU A 89 9.52 -11.23 -9.18
CA LEU A 89 8.07 -11.30 -8.93
C LEU A 89 7.31 -10.23 -9.71
N MET A 90 7.80 -9.00 -9.75
CA MET A 90 7.14 -7.93 -10.49
C MET A 90 7.11 -8.21 -12.00
N LYS A 91 8.18 -8.76 -12.56
CA LYS A 91 8.25 -9.22 -13.94
C LYS A 91 7.26 -10.36 -14.21
N GLN A 92 7.23 -11.38 -13.35
CA GLN A 92 6.31 -12.52 -13.47
C GLN A 92 4.84 -12.08 -13.43
N LEU A 93 4.47 -11.18 -12.52
CA LEU A 93 3.11 -10.62 -12.42
C LEU A 93 2.74 -9.75 -13.63
N ASN A 94 3.71 -9.27 -14.39
CA ASN A 94 3.53 -8.47 -15.60
C ASN A 94 3.73 -9.29 -16.90
N GLY A 95 3.53 -10.59 -16.86
CA GLY A 95 3.63 -11.49 -18.03
C GLY A 95 5.05 -11.57 -18.58
N ASP A 96 6.02 -11.75 -17.69
CA ASP A 96 7.45 -11.88 -17.94
C ASP A 96 8.13 -10.65 -18.60
N LYS A 97 7.47 -9.49 -18.51
CA LYS A 97 8.00 -8.20 -18.94
C LYS A 97 8.27 -7.29 -17.75
N GLN A 98 9.23 -6.39 -17.86
CA GLN A 98 9.48 -5.39 -16.83
C GLN A 98 8.20 -4.62 -16.51
N MET A 99 7.88 -4.50 -15.22
CA MET A 99 6.73 -3.70 -14.78
C MET A 99 7.04 -2.23 -14.93
N THR A 100 6.11 -1.50 -15.54
CA THR A 100 6.23 -0.06 -15.77
C THR A 100 5.64 0.75 -14.61
N ASP A 101 5.79 2.06 -14.68
CA ASP A 101 5.29 3.03 -13.71
C ASP A 101 3.87 3.55 -14.01
N VAL A 102 3.19 2.98 -15.00
CA VAL A 102 1.77 3.23 -15.26
C VAL A 102 0.97 1.97 -14.95
N TRP A 103 0.12 2.04 -13.89
CA TRP A 103 -0.68 0.91 -13.43
C TRP A 103 -2.15 1.13 -13.72
N GLN A 104 -2.73 0.31 -14.59
CA GLN A 104 -4.17 0.26 -14.83
C GLN A 104 -4.83 -0.66 -13.82
N MET A 105 -5.47 -0.07 -12.83
CA MET A 105 -6.12 -0.80 -11.74
C MET A 105 -7.44 -0.13 -11.36
N PRO A 106 -8.47 -0.90 -10.98
CA PRO A 106 -9.74 -0.30 -10.56
C PRO A 106 -9.59 0.50 -9.26
N ALA A 107 -10.48 1.45 -9.07
CA ALA A 107 -10.74 2.02 -7.75
C ALA A 107 -11.32 0.96 -6.82
N ILE A 108 -11.42 1.29 -5.52
CA ILE A 108 -11.90 0.38 -4.48
C ILE A 108 -13.21 -0.32 -4.84
N GLY A 109 -13.24 -1.63 -4.71
CA GLY A 109 -14.42 -2.47 -4.92
C GLY A 109 -15.42 -2.43 -3.74
N ARG A 110 -16.67 -2.82 -4.00
CA ARG A 110 -17.69 -2.91 -2.93
C ARG A 110 -17.32 -3.92 -1.86
N TRP A 111 -16.67 -5.01 -2.24
CA TRP A 111 -16.23 -6.09 -1.36
C TRP A 111 -15.16 -5.66 -0.34
N GLU A 112 -14.46 -4.56 -0.60
CA GLU A 112 -13.48 -3.99 0.31
C GLU A 112 -14.09 -3.03 1.35
N LYS A 113 -15.42 -2.86 1.35
CA LYS A 113 -16.17 -1.92 2.18
C LYS A 113 -17.12 -2.62 3.15
N SER A 114 -16.93 -3.90 3.43
CA SER A 114 -17.77 -4.72 4.32
C SER A 114 -17.90 -4.12 5.71
N CYS A 115 -16.82 -3.60 6.27
CA CYS A 115 -16.78 -3.00 7.60
C CYS A 115 -17.00 -1.48 7.63
N GLY A 116 -17.47 -0.88 6.53
CA GLY A 116 -17.73 0.56 6.49
C GLY A 116 -17.09 1.28 5.30
N LYS A 117 -17.18 2.61 5.31
CA LYS A 117 -16.64 3.48 4.24
C LYS A 117 -15.63 4.47 4.82
N HIS A 118 -14.42 4.41 4.35
CA HIS A 118 -13.43 5.47 4.58
C HIS A 118 -13.32 6.34 3.31
N PRO A 119 -13.36 7.67 3.39
CA PRO A 119 -13.43 8.56 2.22
C PRO A 119 -12.29 8.38 1.22
N THR A 120 -11.08 8.11 1.71
CA THR A 120 -9.86 7.99 0.91
C THR A 120 -9.27 6.59 0.90
N GLN A 121 -10.06 5.56 1.22
CA GLN A 121 -9.59 4.17 1.23
C GLN A 121 -8.96 3.79 -0.10
N LYS A 122 -7.77 3.21 -0.06
CA LYS A 122 -7.08 2.72 -1.25
C LYS A 122 -7.45 1.26 -1.55
N PRO A 123 -7.47 0.85 -2.82
CA PRO A 123 -7.71 -0.55 -3.19
C PRO A 123 -6.63 -1.48 -2.63
N LEU A 124 -7.05 -2.63 -2.15
CA LEU A 124 -6.15 -3.65 -1.60
C LEU A 124 -5.07 -4.09 -2.61
N GLY A 125 -5.44 -4.21 -3.89
CA GLY A 125 -4.50 -4.60 -4.94
C GLY A 125 -3.34 -3.62 -5.13
N VAL A 126 -3.58 -2.31 -4.97
CA VAL A 126 -2.51 -1.31 -5.03
C VAL A 126 -1.52 -1.55 -3.89
N LEU A 127 -2.01 -1.62 -2.65
CA LEU A 127 -1.15 -1.81 -1.46
C LEU A 127 -0.41 -3.15 -1.51
N ALA A 128 -1.08 -4.23 -1.92
CA ALA A 128 -0.45 -5.53 -2.07
C ALA A 128 0.73 -5.50 -3.06
N ARG A 129 0.58 -4.79 -4.18
CA ARG A 129 1.67 -4.63 -5.16
C ARG A 129 2.85 -3.84 -4.58
N LEU A 130 2.60 -2.72 -3.89
CA LEU A 130 3.65 -1.92 -3.25
C LEU A 130 4.45 -2.75 -2.24
N ILE A 131 3.74 -3.49 -1.39
CA ILE A 131 4.33 -4.33 -0.34
C ILE A 131 5.20 -5.43 -0.93
N GLN A 132 4.70 -6.17 -1.92
CA GLN A 132 5.46 -7.24 -2.57
C GLN A 132 6.68 -6.73 -3.33
N ALA A 133 6.57 -5.56 -3.95
CA ALA A 133 7.66 -4.96 -4.70
C ALA A 133 8.84 -4.58 -3.79
N SER A 134 8.58 -4.10 -2.57
CA SER A 134 9.60 -3.44 -1.76
C SER A 134 9.91 -4.09 -0.41
N THR A 135 9.29 -5.25 -0.09
CA THR A 135 9.50 -5.93 1.18
C THR A 135 9.58 -7.45 1.03
N GLN A 136 10.38 -8.09 1.87
CA GLN A 136 10.38 -9.55 2.03
C GLN A 136 9.30 -9.99 3.04
N PRO A 137 8.83 -11.26 3.01
CA PRO A 137 8.03 -11.83 4.09
C PRO A 137 8.66 -11.58 5.46
N GLY A 138 7.86 -11.33 6.49
CA GLY A 138 8.32 -11.00 7.84
C GLY A 138 8.85 -9.57 8.04
N ALA A 139 8.95 -8.75 6.99
CA ALA A 139 9.38 -7.35 7.11
C ALA A 139 8.35 -6.51 7.88
N TRP A 140 8.83 -5.48 8.60
CA TRP A 140 7.98 -4.48 9.25
C TRP A 140 7.52 -3.41 8.27
N ILE A 141 6.23 -3.08 8.35
CA ILE A 141 5.58 -2.00 7.61
C ILE A 141 4.95 -1.05 8.63
N LEU A 142 5.22 0.24 8.47
CA LEU A 142 4.60 1.31 9.24
C LEU A 142 3.68 2.12 8.31
N ASP A 143 2.43 2.34 8.74
CA ASP A 143 1.51 3.29 8.10
C ASP A 143 1.09 4.35 9.13
N PRO A 144 1.65 5.57 9.06
CA PRO A 144 1.32 6.65 9.99
C PRO A 144 -0.03 7.31 9.71
N PHE A 145 -0.72 6.93 8.64
CA PHE A 145 -2.05 7.40 8.26
C PHE A 145 -2.96 6.22 7.93
N ASN A 146 -3.13 5.37 8.94
CA ASN A 146 -3.73 4.05 8.80
C ASN A 146 -5.12 4.03 8.16
N GLY A 147 -5.98 5.01 8.49
CA GLY A 147 -7.35 5.07 8.01
C GLY A 147 -8.10 3.76 8.25
N SER A 148 -8.59 3.15 7.18
CA SER A 148 -9.27 1.84 7.21
C SER A 148 -8.34 0.62 7.23
N ALA A 149 -7.04 0.79 7.49
CA ALA A 149 -6.01 -0.25 7.56
C ALA A 149 -5.83 -1.11 6.28
N THR A 150 -6.07 -0.58 5.10
CA THR A 150 -5.86 -1.38 3.86
C THR A 150 -4.41 -1.85 3.73
N THR A 151 -3.44 -1.02 4.16
CA THR A 151 -2.02 -1.40 4.24
C THR A 151 -1.82 -2.59 5.18
N GLY A 152 -2.46 -2.57 6.36
CA GLY A 152 -2.39 -3.65 7.36
C GLY A 152 -3.00 -4.95 6.86
N ILE A 153 -4.16 -4.88 6.17
CA ILE A 153 -4.79 -6.05 5.55
C ILE A 153 -3.86 -6.64 4.48
N ALA A 154 -3.31 -5.83 3.59
CA ALA A 154 -2.37 -6.29 2.58
C ALA A 154 -1.11 -6.91 3.21
N ALA A 155 -0.55 -6.27 4.23
CA ALA A 155 0.60 -6.77 4.96
C ALA A 155 0.35 -8.15 5.58
N ASN A 156 -0.79 -8.33 6.26
CA ASN A 156 -1.18 -9.59 6.87
C ASN A 156 -1.38 -10.70 5.83
N LEU A 157 -2.13 -10.43 4.76
CA LEU A 157 -2.36 -11.41 3.68
C LEU A 157 -1.05 -11.87 3.03
N LEU A 158 -0.03 -11.03 3.04
CA LEU A 158 1.27 -11.26 2.41
C LEU A 158 2.36 -11.69 3.42
N GLY A 159 2.03 -11.96 4.67
CA GLY A 159 2.97 -12.41 5.71
C GLY A 159 3.99 -11.35 6.14
N ARG A 160 3.59 -10.07 6.20
CA ARG A 160 4.40 -8.96 6.73
C ARG A 160 3.89 -8.54 8.09
N ARG A 161 4.80 -8.01 8.94
CA ARG A 161 4.45 -7.38 10.21
C ARG A 161 3.97 -5.95 9.94
N TYR A 162 3.03 -5.48 10.75
CA TYR A 162 2.41 -4.19 10.51
C TYR A 162 2.22 -3.39 11.79
N LEU A 163 2.42 -2.09 11.68
CA LEU A 163 2.04 -1.09 12.67
C LEU A 163 1.33 0.06 11.97
N GLY A 164 0.09 0.33 12.35
CA GLY A 164 -0.71 1.45 11.86
C GLY A 164 -0.97 2.47 12.96
N LEU A 165 -0.91 3.76 12.64
CA LEU A 165 -1.27 4.85 13.53
C LEU A 165 -2.54 5.51 13.00
N GLU A 166 -3.55 5.68 13.86
CA GLU A 166 -4.82 6.32 13.54
C GLU A 166 -5.29 7.16 14.72
N ILE A 167 -5.69 8.38 14.47
CA ILE A 167 -6.16 9.32 15.52
C ILE A 167 -7.67 9.33 15.66
N GLU A 168 -8.40 8.94 14.61
CA GLU A 168 -9.85 8.91 14.61
C GLU A 168 -10.37 7.55 15.10
N GLU A 169 -11.09 7.55 16.20
CA GLU A 169 -11.59 6.33 16.84
C GLU A 169 -12.52 5.50 15.93
N GLU A 170 -13.33 6.17 15.10
CA GLU A 170 -14.18 5.52 14.12
C GLU A 170 -13.35 4.67 13.12
N PHE A 171 -12.27 5.23 12.60
CA PHE A 171 -11.40 4.53 11.66
C PHE A 171 -10.54 3.46 12.35
N LEU A 172 -10.14 3.70 13.59
CA LEU A 172 -9.48 2.68 14.39
C LEU A 172 -10.40 1.46 14.62
N SER A 173 -11.67 1.69 14.95
CA SER A 173 -12.67 0.63 15.12
C SER A 173 -12.93 -0.13 13.82
N MET A 174 -13.03 0.59 12.69
CA MET A 174 -13.12 -0.01 11.36
C MET A 174 -11.89 -0.87 11.03
N SER A 175 -10.70 -0.42 11.37
CA SER A 175 -9.44 -1.14 11.17
C SER A 175 -9.41 -2.47 11.93
N LYS A 176 -9.86 -2.47 13.18
CA LYS A 176 -9.98 -3.67 14.01
C LYS A 176 -10.98 -4.67 13.40
N ALA A 177 -12.18 -4.20 13.04
CA ALA A 177 -13.20 -5.04 12.41
C ALA A 177 -12.70 -5.69 11.10
N ARG A 178 -12.00 -4.94 10.25
CA ARG A 178 -11.39 -5.49 9.02
C ARG A 178 -10.29 -6.50 9.31
N ARG A 179 -9.52 -6.29 10.39
CA ARG A 179 -8.49 -7.25 10.81
C ARG A 179 -9.13 -8.56 11.28
N GLU A 180 -10.19 -8.47 12.09
CA GLU A 180 -10.95 -9.64 12.55
C GLU A 180 -11.62 -10.39 11.38
N GLU A 181 -12.16 -9.66 10.40
CA GLU A 181 -12.78 -10.24 9.20
C GLU A 181 -11.83 -11.22 8.49
N ILE A 182 -10.55 -10.86 8.31
CA ILE A 182 -9.57 -11.70 7.62
C ILE A 182 -8.97 -12.83 8.49
N GLU A 183 -9.35 -12.94 9.76
CA GLU A 183 -9.08 -14.14 10.58
C GLU A 183 -9.97 -15.32 10.16
N ASN A 184 -11.11 -15.03 9.57
CA ASN A 184 -11.93 -16.05 8.95
C ASN A 184 -11.25 -16.61 7.69
N ILE A 185 -10.90 -17.91 7.72
CA ILE A 185 -10.15 -18.59 6.66
C ILE A 185 -10.84 -18.48 5.29
N LYS A 186 -12.16 -18.56 5.26
CA LYS A 186 -12.93 -18.46 4.00
C LYS A 186 -12.82 -17.05 3.42
N ILE A 187 -13.04 -16.01 4.23
CA ILE A 187 -12.94 -14.61 3.80
C ILE A 187 -11.50 -14.29 3.36
N ARG A 188 -10.52 -14.75 4.12
CA ARG A 188 -9.10 -14.65 3.76
C ARG A 188 -8.80 -15.30 2.40
N GLY A 189 -9.33 -16.50 2.17
CA GLY A 189 -9.23 -17.21 0.90
C GLY A 189 -9.84 -16.42 -0.25
N ASP A 190 -11.04 -15.87 -0.06
CA ASP A 190 -11.71 -15.04 -1.07
C ASP A 190 -10.90 -13.78 -1.44
N TYR A 191 -10.25 -13.15 -0.47
CA TYR A 191 -9.36 -11.99 -0.72
C TYR A 191 -8.14 -12.38 -1.55
N LEU A 192 -7.46 -13.47 -1.18
CA LEU A 192 -6.31 -13.98 -1.92
C LEU A 192 -6.68 -14.40 -3.34
N GLU A 193 -7.80 -15.07 -3.52
CA GLU A 193 -8.29 -15.48 -4.85
C GLU A 193 -8.57 -14.26 -5.75
N ARG A 194 -9.20 -13.21 -5.21
CA ARG A 194 -9.45 -11.95 -5.95
C ARG A 194 -8.14 -11.26 -6.36
N LEU A 195 -7.16 -11.22 -5.47
CA LEU A 195 -5.84 -10.66 -5.78
C LEU A 195 -5.10 -11.49 -6.85
N ALA A 196 -5.20 -12.82 -6.80
CA ALA A 196 -4.61 -13.71 -7.80
C ALA A 196 -5.29 -13.56 -9.17
N LYS A 197 -6.62 -13.56 -9.23
CA LYS A 197 -7.38 -13.29 -10.46
C LYS A 197 -7.04 -11.94 -11.09
N ALA A 198 -6.76 -10.92 -10.28
CA ALA A 198 -6.32 -9.61 -10.74
C ALA A 198 -4.81 -9.55 -11.09
N LYS A 199 -4.09 -10.66 -11.04
CA LYS A 199 -2.63 -10.74 -11.25
C LYS A 199 -1.84 -9.79 -10.35
N ILE A 200 -2.30 -9.63 -9.13
CA ILE A 200 -1.61 -8.84 -8.08
C ILE A 200 -0.68 -9.74 -7.28
N ILE A 201 -1.07 -10.98 -7.06
CA ILE A 201 -0.26 -12.01 -6.42
C ILE A 201 -0.22 -13.27 -7.30
N LEU A 202 0.72 -14.17 -7.04
CA LEU A 202 0.70 -15.49 -7.65
C LEU A 202 -0.47 -16.34 -7.10
N PRO A 203 -0.96 -17.33 -7.86
CA PRO A 203 -1.99 -18.24 -7.36
C PRO A 203 -1.59 -18.93 -6.05
N PRO A 204 -2.54 -19.20 -5.15
CA PRO A 204 -2.28 -19.68 -3.80
C PRO A 204 -1.64 -21.08 -3.68
N ASN A 205 -1.47 -21.82 -4.77
CA ASN A 205 -0.81 -23.15 -4.75
C ASN A 205 0.62 -23.13 -4.16
N ASN A 206 1.20 -21.94 -3.95
CA ASN A 206 2.49 -21.74 -3.29
C ASN A 206 2.35 -21.20 -1.85
N PHE A 207 1.13 -21.04 -1.32
CA PHE A 207 0.90 -20.41 -0.01
C PHE A 207 0.68 -21.39 1.14
N PHE A 208 0.61 -22.72 0.87
CA PHE A 208 0.43 -23.74 1.93
C PHE A 208 1.64 -23.93 2.86
N VAL A 209 2.69 -23.12 2.71
CA VAL A 209 3.83 -23.10 3.66
C VAL A 209 3.62 -22.06 4.77
N ALA A 210 2.52 -21.31 4.74
CA ALA A 210 2.30 -20.19 5.68
C ALA A 210 1.69 -20.61 7.03
N ASP A 211 1.19 -21.83 7.18
CA ASP A 211 0.56 -22.27 8.45
C ASP A 211 1.58 -22.46 9.58
N GLU A 212 2.85 -22.69 9.29
CA GLU A 212 3.90 -22.76 10.31
C GLU A 212 4.42 -21.38 10.75
N ILE A 213 4.24 -20.33 9.93
CA ILE A 213 4.74 -18.98 10.25
C ILE A 213 3.70 -18.17 11.03
N VAL A 214 2.42 -18.53 10.98
CA VAL A 214 1.32 -17.76 11.60
C VAL A 214 1.24 -17.96 13.11
N ASN A 215 1.78 -19.05 13.66
CA ASN A 215 1.67 -19.35 15.10
C ASN A 215 2.66 -18.59 16.01
N ASP A 216 3.68 -17.91 15.44
CA ASP A 216 4.65 -17.15 16.25
C ASP A 216 4.35 -15.64 16.38
N TYR A 217 3.26 -15.15 15.79
CA TYR A 217 2.96 -13.72 15.75
C TYR A 217 1.76 -13.29 16.63
N ASN A 218 1.74 -13.77 17.88
CA ASN A 218 0.94 -13.14 18.95
C ASN A 218 1.62 -11.85 19.43
N VAL A 219 1.81 -10.89 18.53
CA VAL A 219 2.19 -9.54 18.93
C VAL A 219 0.91 -8.70 18.97
N PRO A 220 0.55 -8.13 20.13
CA PRO A 220 -0.62 -7.26 20.21
C PRO A 220 -0.47 -6.10 19.22
N TRP A 221 -1.53 -5.84 18.51
CA TRP A 221 -1.67 -4.65 17.65
C TRP A 221 -1.96 -3.45 18.53
N PHE A 222 -0.96 -2.66 18.90
CA PHE A 222 -1.12 -1.31 19.45
C PHE A 222 -0.02 -0.40 18.93
#